data_3d0275b61df4531ad2e237fc1f7c11f1
#
_entry.id   3d0275b61df4531ad2e237fc1f7c11f1
#
_cell.length_a   1.000
_cell.length_b   1.000
_cell.length_c   1.000
_cell.angle_alpha   90.00
_cell.angle_beta   90.00
_cell.angle_gamma   90.00
#
_symmetry.space_group_name_H-M   'P 1'
#
loop_
_entity.id
_entity.type
_entity.pdbx_description
1 polymer ?
#
loop_
_entity_poly.entity_id
_entity_poly.type
_entity_poly.pdbx_seq_one_letter_code
_entity_poly.pdbx_strand_id
1 'polypeptide(L)'
;MNGFGLSEMKTIVDPELAVGHLVLKVADLKRSCQFYSNLGLPPFAIDEELAIIELRGGTHLILLSIDPQVGEDIAESLTGQFHKKFSEQFDLMINGKGLDELKKYRLELISQGIAAGEIPDETFFGHHLFCIKDPDGNGITIYTSHAI
;
A
#
# COMPACT_ATOMS: atom_id res chain seq x y z
N MET A 1 -21.62 -8.04 24.79
CA MET A 1 -20.53 -7.11 24.69
C MET A 1 -21.01 -5.72 25.08
N ASN A 2 -20.45 -5.17 26.12
CA ASN A 2 -20.70 -3.79 26.47
C ASN A 2 -19.76 -2.88 25.71
N GLY A 3 -19.92 -2.86 24.40
CA GLY A 3 -19.22 -1.88 23.62
C GLY A 3 -19.80 -0.50 23.80
N PHE A 4 -19.12 0.49 23.31
CA PHE A 4 -19.64 1.84 23.24
C PHE A 4 -20.89 1.87 22.37
N GLY A 5 -21.97 2.45 22.86
CA GLY A 5 -22.97 2.95 21.97
C GLY A 5 -22.40 4.10 21.16
N LEU A 6 -22.79 4.25 19.90
CA LEU A 6 -22.30 5.35 19.06
C LEU A 6 -22.57 6.72 19.69
N SER A 7 -23.65 6.82 20.47
CA SER A 7 -24.00 8.05 21.19
C SER A 7 -22.99 8.44 22.29
N GLU A 8 -22.17 7.49 22.77
CA GLU A 8 -21.16 7.75 23.79
C GLU A 8 -19.83 8.20 23.18
N MET A 9 -19.68 8.06 21.88
CA MET A 9 -18.46 8.46 21.19
C MET A 9 -18.50 9.95 20.86
N LYS A 10 -17.44 10.65 21.28
CA LYS A 10 -17.29 12.05 20.89
C LYS A 10 -16.74 12.15 19.49
N THR A 11 -17.42 12.89 18.63
CA THR A 11 -16.95 13.15 17.28
C THR A 11 -16.37 14.57 17.23
N ILE A 12 -15.10 14.64 16.85
CA ILE A 12 -14.46 15.92 16.55
C ILE A 12 -14.49 16.06 15.03
N VAL A 13 -15.22 17.04 14.56
CA VAL A 13 -15.46 17.23 13.13
C VAL A 13 -14.34 18.05 12.49
N ASP A 14 -13.66 18.88 13.26
CA ASP A 14 -12.66 19.82 12.78
C ASP A 14 -11.40 19.74 13.64
N PRO A 15 -10.21 19.54 13.05
CA PRO A 15 -9.97 19.28 11.63
C PRO A 15 -10.33 17.84 11.24
N GLU A 16 -10.70 17.62 9.98
CA GLU A 16 -10.83 16.28 9.44
C GLU A 16 -9.45 15.68 9.22
N LEU A 17 -9.29 14.43 9.63
CA LEU A 17 -8.04 13.70 9.45
C LEU A 17 -8.14 12.78 8.25
N ALA A 18 -7.08 12.74 7.46
CA ALA A 18 -6.97 11.85 6.31
C ALA A 18 -5.55 11.26 6.27
N VAL A 19 -5.40 10.15 5.58
CA VAL A 19 -4.07 9.58 5.33
C VAL A 19 -3.37 10.44 4.29
N GLY A 20 -2.28 11.10 4.70
CA GLY A 20 -1.47 11.92 3.79
C GLY A 20 -0.40 11.11 3.09
N HIS A 21 0.36 10.33 3.85
CA HIS A 21 1.48 9.55 3.34
C HIS A 21 1.48 8.15 3.91
N LEU A 22 1.96 7.21 3.10
CA LEU A 22 2.39 5.88 3.52
C LEU A 22 3.88 5.79 3.24
N VAL A 23 4.67 5.33 4.19
CA VAL A 23 6.12 5.26 4.03
C VAL A 23 6.56 3.79 4.05
N LEU A 24 7.23 3.35 2.99
CA LEU A 24 7.83 2.02 2.91
C LEU A 24 9.34 2.16 2.83
N LYS A 25 10.04 1.39 3.65
CA LYS A 25 11.49 1.30 3.60
C LYS A 25 11.89 0.29 2.54
N VAL A 26 12.79 0.68 1.66
CA VAL A 26 13.23 -0.17 0.56
C VAL A 26 14.74 -0.24 0.50
N ALA A 27 15.28 -1.42 0.21
CA ALA A 27 16.72 -1.63 0.14
C ALA A 27 17.32 -1.08 -1.14
N ASP A 28 16.60 -1.17 -2.24
CA ASP A 28 17.02 -0.70 -3.57
C ASP A 28 15.92 0.15 -4.16
N LEU A 29 16.09 1.46 -4.10
CA LEU A 29 15.08 2.41 -4.53
C LEU A 29 14.73 2.26 -6.01
N LYS A 30 15.73 2.04 -6.84
CA LYS A 30 15.54 1.89 -8.29
C LYS A 30 14.70 0.64 -8.61
N ARG A 31 15.01 -0.47 -7.95
CA ARG A 31 14.27 -1.72 -8.09
C ARG A 31 12.82 -1.55 -7.64
N SER A 32 12.62 -0.89 -6.52
CA SER A 32 11.28 -0.66 -6.00
C SER A 32 10.47 0.27 -6.90
N CYS A 33 11.09 1.32 -7.42
CA CYS A 33 10.43 2.21 -8.38
C CYS A 33 10.00 1.46 -9.64
N GLN A 34 10.83 0.54 -10.12
CA GLN A 34 10.47 -0.28 -11.28
C GLN A 34 9.28 -1.20 -10.95
N PHE A 35 9.29 -1.81 -9.77
CA PHE A 35 8.18 -2.66 -9.32
C PHE A 35 6.87 -1.87 -9.28
N TYR A 36 6.85 -0.72 -8.62
CA TYR A 36 5.63 0.08 -8.50
C TYR A 36 5.20 0.66 -9.84
N SER A 37 6.13 1.02 -10.71
CA SER A 37 5.80 1.43 -12.09
C SER A 37 5.10 0.31 -12.85
N ASN A 38 5.53 -0.94 -12.66
CA ASN A 38 4.88 -2.10 -13.28
C ASN A 38 3.46 -2.35 -12.75
N LEU A 39 3.16 -1.90 -11.55
CA LEU A 39 1.79 -1.91 -11.02
C LEU A 39 0.92 -0.81 -11.64
N GLY A 40 1.50 0.15 -12.31
CA GLY A 40 0.81 1.34 -12.79
C GLY A 40 0.98 2.55 -11.86
N LEU A 41 1.98 2.51 -10.98
CA LEU A 41 2.24 3.56 -9.99
C LEU A 41 3.67 4.09 -10.18
N PRO A 42 3.95 4.84 -11.26
CA PRO A 42 5.26 5.42 -11.45
C PRO A 42 5.52 6.56 -10.47
N PRO A 43 6.78 6.75 -10.02
CA PRO A 43 7.10 7.89 -9.18
C PRO A 43 6.99 9.19 -9.97
N PHE A 44 6.47 10.24 -9.34
CA PHE A 44 6.48 11.58 -9.94
C PHE A 44 7.67 12.41 -9.45
N ALA A 45 8.32 12.00 -8.38
CA ALA A 45 9.54 12.62 -7.87
C ALA A 45 10.46 11.54 -7.32
N ILE A 46 11.74 11.63 -7.60
CA ILE A 46 12.74 10.68 -7.14
C ILE A 46 14.07 11.40 -6.94
N ASP A 47 14.75 11.08 -5.85
CA ASP A 47 16.14 11.46 -5.61
C ASP A 47 16.92 10.25 -5.09
N GLU A 48 18.10 10.46 -4.53
CA GLU A 48 18.95 9.37 -4.05
C GLU A 48 18.39 8.68 -2.79
N GLU A 49 17.56 9.38 -2.03
CA GLU A 49 17.09 8.93 -0.73
C GLU A 49 15.67 8.40 -0.76
N LEU A 50 14.82 8.98 -1.61
CA LEU A 50 13.40 8.63 -1.63
C LEU A 50 12.77 8.80 -3.00
N ALA A 51 11.63 8.15 -3.17
CA ALA A 51 10.75 8.36 -4.31
C ALA A 51 9.34 8.63 -3.78
N ILE A 52 8.61 9.46 -4.48
CA ILE A 52 7.23 9.82 -4.13
C ILE A 52 6.31 9.37 -5.25
N ILE A 53 5.34 8.56 -4.89
CA ILE A 53 4.31 8.05 -5.79
C ILE A 53 2.99 8.66 -5.37
N GLU A 54 2.29 9.28 -6.31
CA GLU A 54 0.97 9.82 -6.02
C GLU A 54 -0.10 8.75 -6.19
N LEU A 55 -0.86 8.51 -5.13
CA LEU A 55 -2.03 7.65 -5.15
C LEU A 55 -3.28 8.51 -5.37
N ARG A 56 -4.36 7.88 -5.76
CA ARG A 56 -5.63 8.58 -5.92
C ARG A 56 -6.07 9.19 -4.58
N GLY A 57 -6.70 10.35 -4.65
CA GLY A 57 -7.21 11.04 -3.48
C GLY A 57 -6.19 11.90 -2.75
N GLY A 58 -5.03 12.11 -3.34
CA GLY A 58 -4.00 12.99 -2.77
C GLY A 58 -3.10 12.34 -1.73
N THR A 59 -3.22 11.03 -1.52
CA THR A 59 -2.32 10.28 -0.66
C THR A 59 -1.04 9.95 -1.43
N HIS A 60 0.10 10.07 -0.77
CA HIS A 60 1.39 9.74 -1.36
C HIS A 60 1.96 8.49 -0.73
N LEU A 61 2.52 7.63 -1.57
CA LEU A 61 3.38 6.52 -1.14
C LEU A 61 4.82 6.99 -1.26
N ILE A 62 5.53 6.98 -0.15
CA ILE A 62 6.95 7.36 -0.10
C ILE A 62 7.77 6.09 0.03
N LEU A 63 8.66 5.86 -0.94
CA LEU A 63 9.65 4.81 -0.87
C LEU A 63 10.93 5.43 -0.32
N LEU A 64 11.34 5.00 0.86
CA LEU A 64 12.51 5.55 1.54
C LEU A 64 13.65 4.54 1.47
N SER A 65 14.77 4.97 0.89
CA SER A 65 15.96 4.12 0.80
C SER A 65 16.55 3.85 2.19
N ILE A 66 16.75 2.58 2.51
CA ILE A 66 17.47 2.20 3.73
C ILE A 66 18.95 2.06 3.38
N ASP A 67 19.63 3.15 3.15
CA ASP A 67 21.08 3.12 3.08
C ASP A 67 21.60 3.04 4.51
N PRO A 68 22.46 2.05 4.85
CA PRO A 68 23.00 1.91 6.20
C PRO A 68 23.68 3.15 6.76
N GLN A 69 24.09 4.06 5.90
CA GLN A 69 24.83 5.26 6.33
C GLN A 69 23.94 6.49 6.54
N VAL A 70 22.79 6.55 5.89
CA VAL A 70 21.94 7.75 5.90
C VAL A 70 20.51 7.44 6.27
N GLY A 71 20.06 6.22 5.99
CA GLY A 71 18.65 5.89 5.99
C GLY A 71 18.05 5.47 7.33
N GLU A 72 18.84 4.91 8.25
CA GLU A 72 18.29 4.40 9.50
C GLU A 72 17.71 5.51 10.38
N ASP A 73 18.44 6.62 10.53
CA ASP A 73 18.00 7.72 11.38
C ASP A 73 16.76 8.42 10.79
N ILE A 74 16.74 8.61 9.48
CA ILE A 74 15.58 9.20 8.80
C ILE A 74 14.39 8.26 8.84
N ALA A 75 14.64 6.97 8.62
CA ALA A 75 13.58 5.96 8.68
C ALA A 75 12.95 5.88 10.07
N GLU A 76 13.74 5.90 11.12
CA GLU A 76 13.22 5.91 12.49
C GLU A 76 12.44 7.18 12.81
N SER A 77 12.90 8.33 12.35
CA SER A 77 12.21 9.58 12.62
C SER A 77 10.86 9.68 11.88
N LEU A 78 10.74 9.07 10.70
CA LEU A 78 9.51 9.11 9.90
C LEU A 78 8.52 8.00 10.24
N THR A 79 9.02 6.82 10.60
CA THR A 79 8.17 5.65 10.81
C THR A 79 8.01 5.26 12.28
N GLY A 80 8.73 5.93 13.18
CA GLY A 80 8.75 5.54 14.57
C GLY A 80 9.42 4.19 14.80
N GLN A 81 9.18 3.60 15.96
CA GLN A 81 9.81 2.34 16.37
C GLN A 81 9.05 1.13 15.84
N PHE A 82 8.82 1.05 14.52
CA PHE A 82 8.25 -0.17 13.97
C PHE A 82 9.27 -1.29 14.00
N HIS A 83 8.88 -2.40 14.62
CA HIS A 83 9.72 -3.57 14.67
C HIS A 83 10.00 -4.11 13.27
N LYS A 84 11.27 -4.34 12.98
CA LYS A 84 11.73 -4.94 11.71
C LYS A 84 11.11 -6.32 11.41
N LYS A 85 10.37 -6.91 12.36
CA LYS A 85 9.76 -8.23 12.23
C LYS A 85 8.46 -8.24 11.45
N PHE A 86 7.82 -7.10 11.28
CA PHE A 86 6.55 -7.02 10.57
C PHE A 86 6.77 -6.35 9.23
N SER A 87 6.46 -7.08 8.17
CA SER A 87 6.33 -6.47 6.85
C SER A 87 5.20 -5.46 6.93
N GLU A 88 5.48 -4.24 6.55
CA GLU A 88 4.42 -3.25 6.42
C GLU A 88 3.46 -3.73 5.34
N GLN A 89 2.16 -3.54 5.56
CA GLN A 89 1.14 -3.93 4.61
C GLN A 89 0.21 -2.76 4.36
N PHE A 90 -0.16 -2.60 3.13
CA PHE A 90 -1.17 -1.62 2.74
C PHE A 90 -2.03 -2.17 1.63
N ASP A 91 -3.17 -1.55 1.44
CA ASP A 91 -4.17 -2.00 0.49
C ASP A 91 -4.31 -1.01 -0.66
N LEU A 92 -4.43 -1.55 -1.86
CA LEU A 92 -4.73 -0.78 -3.06
C LEU A 92 -6.07 -1.25 -3.62
N MET A 93 -6.97 -0.32 -3.87
CA MET A 93 -8.28 -0.64 -4.43
C MET A 93 -8.31 -0.31 -5.92
N ILE A 94 -8.83 -1.23 -6.72
CA ILE A 94 -9.15 -0.92 -8.11
C ILE A 94 -10.48 -0.17 -8.11
N ASN A 95 -10.37 1.13 -8.12
CA ASN A 95 -11.51 2.01 -7.93
C ASN A 95 -12.59 1.83 -8.99
N GLY A 96 -13.82 1.53 -8.55
CA GLY A 96 -14.96 1.35 -9.43
C GLY A 96 -14.97 0.06 -10.24
N LYS A 97 -14.08 -0.90 -9.96
CA LYS A 97 -13.95 -2.13 -10.73
C LYS A 97 -14.28 -3.35 -9.89
N GLY A 98 -14.73 -4.39 -10.55
CA GLY A 98 -15.18 -5.63 -9.94
C GLY A 98 -14.23 -6.80 -10.18
N LEU A 99 -14.78 -8.01 -10.00
CA LEU A 99 -14.02 -9.25 -10.02
C LEU A 99 -13.34 -9.53 -11.37
N ASP A 100 -14.02 -9.26 -12.49
CA ASP A 100 -13.45 -9.55 -13.80
C ASP A 100 -12.20 -8.72 -14.07
N GLU A 101 -12.24 -7.46 -13.72
CA GLU A 101 -11.09 -6.55 -13.84
C GLU A 101 -9.98 -6.93 -12.86
N LEU A 102 -10.33 -7.41 -11.67
CA LEU A 102 -9.35 -7.89 -10.70
C LEU A 102 -8.61 -9.11 -11.26
N LYS A 103 -9.33 -10.07 -11.83
CA LYS A 103 -8.75 -11.26 -12.44
C LYS A 103 -7.82 -10.89 -13.59
N LYS A 104 -8.24 -9.97 -14.44
CA LYS A 104 -7.44 -9.50 -15.57
C LYS A 104 -6.16 -8.83 -15.10
N TYR A 105 -6.27 -7.93 -14.11
CA TYR A 105 -5.12 -7.24 -13.56
C TYR A 105 -4.13 -8.21 -12.92
N ARG A 106 -4.62 -9.18 -12.18
CA ARG A 106 -3.78 -10.23 -11.59
C ARG A 106 -2.95 -10.96 -12.66
N LEU A 107 -3.58 -11.34 -13.77
CA LEU A 107 -2.88 -12.02 -14.86
C LEU A 107 -1.84 -11.11 -15.52
N GLU A 108 -2.12 -9.83 -15.66
CA GLU A 108 -1.16 -8.86 -16.18
C GLU A 108 0.07 -8.76 -15.28
N LEU A 109 -0.11 -8.74 -13.96
CA LEU A 109 1.00 -8.70 -13.00
C LEU A 109 1.83 -9.97 -13.10
N ILE A 110 1.19 -11.13 -13.18
CA ILE A 110 1.90 -12.40 -13.33
C ILE A 110 2.72 -12.41 -14.64
N SER A 111 2.19 -11.85 -15.73
CA SER A 111 2.92 -11.74 -16.98
C SER A 111 4.16 -10.86 -16.89
N GLN A 112 4.19 -9.95 -15.94
CA GLN A 112 5.35 -9.09 -15.65
C GLN A 112 6.32 -9.72 -14.64
N GLY A 113 6.09 -10.95 -14.23
CA GLY A 113 6.96 -11.63 -13.27
C GLY A 113 6.64 -11.36 -11.80
N ILE A 114 5.51 -10.74 -11.51
CA ILE A 114 5.08 -10.50 -10.14
C ILE A 114 4.26 -11.70 -9.66
N ALA A 115 4.73 -12.35 -8.60
CA ALA A 115 3.97 -13.43 -7.98
C ALA A 115 2.73 -12.87 -7.29
N ALA A 116 1.58 -13.42 -7.63
CA ALA A 116 0.31 -13.00 -7.07
C ALA A 116 -0.42 -14.19 -6.45
N GLY A 117 -0.93 -14.00 -5.25
CA GLY A 117 -1.74 -15.02 -4.58
C GLY A 117 -3.05 -15.28 -5.31
N GLU A 118 -3.71 -16.36 -4.94
CA GLU A 118 -5.03 -16.69 -5.50
C GLU A 118 -6.09 -15.69 -5.02
N ILE A 119 -7.11 -15.51 -5.82
CA ILE A 119 -8.30 -14.76 -5.42
C ILE A 119 -9.25 -15.75 -4.75
N PRO A 120 -9.54 -15.62 -3.44
CA PRO A 120 -10.49 -16.51 -2.78
C PRO A 120 -11.88 -16.38 -3.39
N ASP A 121 -12.64 -17.47 -3.40
CA ASP A 121 -14.03 -17.47 -3.87
C ASP A 121 -14.92 -16.59 -2.98
N GLU A 122 -14.61 -16.55 -1.70
CA GLU A 122 -15.35 -15.76 -0.73
C GLU A 122 -14.90 -14.31 -0.74
N THR A 123 -15.83 -13.39 -0.55
CA THR A 123 -15.52 -11.97 -0.38
C THR A 123 -15.12 -11.68 1.06
N PHE A 124 -14.31 -10.67 1.23
CA PHE A 124 -13.94 -10.13 2.53
C PHE A 124 -14.52 -8.71 2.63
N PHE A 125 -15.47 -8.52 3.53
CA PHE A 125 -16.21 -7.26 3.67
C PHE A 125 -16.74 -6.71 2.33
N GLY A 126 -17.23 -7.61 1.48
CA GLY A 126 -17.80 -7.22 0.18
C GLY A 126 -16.75 -6.99 -0.92
N HIS A 127 -15.48 -7.33 -0.66
CA HIS A 127 -14.41 -7.19 -1.64
C HIS A 127 -13.84 -8.53 -2.04
N HIS A 128 -13.55 -8.68 -3.33
CA HIS A 128 -12.62 -9.71 -3.80
C HIS A 128 -11.21 -9.13 -3.73
N LEU A 129 -10.23 -9.96 -3.47
CA LEU A 129 -8.85 -9.50 -3.30
C LEU A 129 -7.83 -10.55 -3.67
N PHE A 130 -6.60 -10.13 -3.89
CA PHE A 130 -5.42 -10.97 -3.89
C PHE A 130 -4.24 -10.20 -3.30
N CYS A 131 -3.21 -10.93 -2.90
CA CYS A 131 -2.04 -10.34 -2.28
C CYS A 131 -0.81 -10.50 -3.16
N ILE A 132 0.05 -9.50 -3.12
CA ILE A 132 1.39 -9.53 -3.72
C ILE A 132 2.39 -9.05 -2.69
N LYS A 133 3.66 -9.22 -2.99
CA LYS A 133 4.74 -8.65 -2.17
C LYS A 133 5.64 -7.80 -3.06
N ASP A 134 6.08 -6.68 -2.51
CA ASP A 134 7.10 -5.89 -3.18
C ASP A 134 8.49 -6.53 -3.03
N PRO A 135 9.55 -5.99 -3.68
CA PRO A 135 10.88 -6.58 -3.60
C PRO A 135 11.47 -6.67 -2.19
N ASP A 136 10.97 -5.89 -1.25
CA ASP A 136 11.43 -5.89 0.14
C ASP A 136 10.55 -6.76 1.05
N GLY A 137 9.58 -7.46 0.49
CA GLY A 137 8.67 -8.31 1.23
C GLY A 137 7.48 -7.58 1.86
N ASN A 138 7.27 -6.32 1.51
CA ASN A 138 6.10 -5.60 1.98
C ASN A 138 4.84 -6.18 1.33
N GLY A 139 3.88 -6.53 2.16
CA GLY A 139 2.60 -7.08 1.69
C GLY A 139 1.71 -6.00 1.12
N ILE A 140 1.16 -6.26 -0.05
CA ILE A 140 0.19 -5.39 -0.71
C ILE A 140 -1.04 -6.20 -1.03
N THR A 141 -2.19 -5.75 -0.54
CA THR A 141 -3.48 -6.34 -0.90
C THR A 141 -4.12 -5.49 -2.00
N ILE A 142 -4.51 -6.15 -3.06
CA ILE A 142 -5.24 -5.50 -4.17
C ILE A 142 -6.68 -5.98 -4.12
N TYR A 143 -7.63 -5.07 -4.02
CA TYR A 143 -9.03 -5.45 -3.87
C TYR A 143 -9.96 -4.62 -4.76
N THR A 144 -11.15 -5.18 -4.98
CA THR A 144 -12.20 -4.54 -5.76
C THR A 144 -12.89 -3.44 -4.97
N SER A 145 -13.58 -2.55 -5.65
CA SER A 145 -14.63 -1.76 -5.02
C SER A 145 -15.68 -2.67 -4.43
N HIS A 146 -16.48 -2.19 -3.50
CA HIS A 146 -17.55 -2.98 -2.92
C HIS A 146 -18.41 -3.60 -4.02
N ALA A 147 -18.67 -4.90 -3.89
CA ALA A 147 -19.66 -5.56 -4.73
C ALA A 147 -21.03 -4.97 -4.41
N ILE A 148 -21.70 -4.55 -5.45
CA ILE A 148 -23.05 -4.02 -5.34
C ILE A 148 -24.05 -5.15 -5.59
#